data_5beb2f90fac66b23aa6e5a3ac6a14269
#
_entry.id   5beb2f90fac66b23aa6e5a3ac6a14269
#
_cell.length_a   1.000
_cell.length_b   1.000
_cell.length_c   1.000
_cell.angle_alpha   90.00
_cell.angle_beta   90.00
_cell.angle_gamma   90.00
#
_symmetry.space_group_name_H-M   'P 1'
#
loop_
_entity.id
_entity.type
_entity.pdbx_description
1 polymer ?
#
loop_
_entity_poly.entity_id
_entity_poly.type
_entity_poly.pdbx_seq_one_letter_code
_entity_poly.pdbx_strand_id
1 'polypeptide(L)'
;MKKQVLLVLLLMLLLTGCRRYSGFLPYAREIEDMELIRTLGVDTAGDAGVAITASGGTSQEETEVVAGEAGTISAAVLELQGEGSSYLYFGHVTQLLLGEELARRGVMPSLDYVLRDVEMRLETALYVVRNGTAGRAIEAAAADGSATDRLEALADDAGLTANSMPRTVKDVLAELDRQGASFLPAVLADGGLTAAGYGILKDGVLVGWAEGDAALGVNLIFGKVDADVVEVQAPDGTAAALRVVGAATSVRPIWQGDTLAGLKVHCKVDANLAEGSAMPDQATLDTLEVELARVEAERMSRALELSRALDADYLGLRQSAAFAVPWHKEVLLGSYSMKDLKLEATAEAVIQRSYHADG
;
A
#
# COMPACT_ATOMS: atom_id res chain seq x y z
N MET A 1 -45.76 -7.71 55.92
CA MET A 1 -45.69 -6.34 55.35
C MET A 1 -44.26 -5.80 55.26
N LYS A 2 -43.48 -5.71 56.37
CA LYS A 2 -42.11 -5.12 56.31
C LYS A 2 -41.15 -5.83 55.34
N LYS A 3 -41.18 -7.18 55.22
CA LYS A 3 -40.33 -7.96 54.28
C LYS A 3 -40.72 -7.76 52.83
N GLN A 4 -42.01 -7.57 52.54
CA GLN A 4 -42.46 -7.32 51.16
C GLN A 4 -42.11 -5.93 50.65
N VAL A 5 -42.16 -4.92 51.55
CA VAL A 5 -41.74 -3.55 51.25
C VAL A 5 -40.23 -3.49 50.99
N LEU A 6 -39.44 -4.24 51.79
CA LEU A 6 -37.99 -4.31 51.56
C LEU A 6 -37.62 -4.97 50.21
N LEU A 7 -38.37 -6.01 49.81
CA LEU A 7 -38.18 -6.70 48.54
C LEU A 7 -38.51 -5.79 47.34
N VAL A 8 -39.59 -4.99 47.45
CA VAL A 8 -39.98 -4.02 46.43
C VAL A 8 -38.97 -2.89 46.31
N LEU A 9 -38.43 -2.38 47.43
CA LEU A 9 -37.37 -1.38 47.45
C LEU A 9 -36.06 -1.91 46.83
N LEU A 10 -35.70 -3.16 47.12
CA LEU A 10 -34.52 -3.82 46.51
C LEU A 10 -34.70 -4.01 45.01
N LEU A 11 -35.92 -4.37 44.56
CA LEU A 11 -36.25 -4.51 43.16
C LEU A 11 -36.22 -3.17 42.39
N MET A 12 -36.70 -2.09 43.05
CA MET A 12 -36.59 -0.74 42.49
C MET A 12 -35.14 -0.25 42.41
N LEU A 13 -34.27 -0.58 43.36
CA LEU A 13 -32.85 -0.29 43.32
C LEU A 13 -32.13 -1.06 42.19
N LEU A 14 -32.53 -2.28 41.89
CA LEU A 14 -31.99 -3.07 40.79
C LEU A 14 -32.44 -2.55 39.41
N LEU A 15 -33.63 -1.96 39.33
CA LEU A 15 -34.17 -1.36 38.11
C LEU A 15 -33.58 0.01 37.78
N THR A 16 -32.97 0.71 38.73
CA THR A 16 -32.27 1.98 38.51
C THR A 16 -30.81 1.80 38.02
N GLY A 17 -30.32 0.55 37.97
CA GLY A 17 -28.95 0.21 37.60
C GLY A 17 -28.60 0.35 36.10
N CYS A 18 -29.59 0.53 35.23
CA CYS A 18 -29.34 0.84 33.81
C CYS A 18 -29.22 2.36 33.58
N ARG A 19 -28.34 3.02 34.30
CA ARG A 19 -27.86 4.31 33.80
C ARG A 19 -26.99 4.02 32.58
N ARG A 20 -27.51 4.32 31.41
CA ARG A 20 -26.68 4.39 30.17
C ARG A 20 -25.46 5.23 30.51
N TYR A 21 -24.32 4.59 30.68
CA TYR A 21 -23.04 5.26 30.72
C TYR A 21 -22.73 5.70 29.28
N SER A 22 -23.46 6.74 28.83
CA SER A 22 -23.26 7.39 27.53
C SER A 22 -22.02 8.29 27.49
N GLY A 23 -21.16 8.17 28.52
CA GLY A 23 -20.04 9.08 28.67
C GLY A 23 -18.74 8.67 27.95
N PHE A 24 -18.66 7.46 27.39
CA PHE A 24 -17.48 6.99 26.64
C PHE A 24 -17.71 6.80 25.13
N LEU A 25 -18.97 6.85 24.69
CA LEU A 25 -19.33 6.89 23.26
C LEU A 25 -20.27 8.09 23.10
N PRO A 26 -19.77 9.24 22.67
CA PRO A 26 -20.60 10.44 22.45
C PRO A 26 -21.67 10.26 21.37
N TYR A 27 -21.77 9.12 20.72
CA TYR A 27 -22.44 8.92 19.45
C TYR A 27 -23.53 7.85 19.49
N ALA A 28 -24.55 8.02 20.35
CA ALA A 28 -25.84 7.36 20.12
C ALA A 28 -26.62 8.21 19.09
N ARG A 29 -26.12 8.30 17.86
CA ARG A 29 -26.86 8.84 16.72
C ARG A 29 -27.39 7.68 15.90
N GLU A 30 -28.53 7.89 15.26
CA GLU A 30 -29.06 6.92 14.32
C GLU A 30 -28.21 6.97 13.03
N ILE A 31 -28.08 5.82 12.34
CA ILE A 31 -27.19 5.73 11.16
C ILE A 31 -27.68 6.66 10.06
N GLU A 32 -29.00 6.89 10.01
CA GLU A 32 -29.67 7.78 9.06
C GLU A 32 -29.28 9.26 9.23
N ASP A 33 -28.75 9.63 10.42
CA ASP A 33 -28.30 10.99 10.72
C ASP A 33 -26.77 11.15 10.52
N MET A 34 -26.10 10.10 10.02
CA MET A 34 -24.66 10.10 9.82
C MET A 34 -24.31 9.99 8.34
N GLU A 35 -23.29 10.74 7.93
CA GLU A 35 -22.61 10.51 6.65
C GLU A 35 -21.34 9.68 6.90
N LEU A 36 -21.26 8.52 6.25
CA LEU A 36 -20.14 7.59 6.43
C LEU A 36 -18.99 8.00 5.51
N ILE A 37 -17.95 8.60 6.08
CA ILE A 37 -16.75 8.93 5.34
C ILE A 37 -15.94 7.66 5.07
N ARG A 38 -15.57 7.44 3.81
CA ARG A 38 -14.81 6.27 3.36
C ARG A 38 -13.43 6.61 2.85
N THR A 39 -13.27 7.80 2.26
CA THR A 39 -11.98 8.27 1.74
C THR A 39 -11.61 9.59 2.42
N LEU A 40 -10.38 9.67 2.91
CA LEU A 40 -9.81 10.85 3.55
C LEU A 40 -8.56 11.29 2.81
N GLY A 41 -8.47 12.56 2.45
CA GLY A 41 -7.30 13.19 1.86
C GLY A 41 -6.64 14.16 2.83
N VAL A 42 -5.33 14.19 2.86
CA VAL A 42 -4.53 15.12 3.67
C VAL A 42 -3.52 15.83 2.79
N ASP A 43 -3.57 17.14 2.81
CA ASP A 43 -2.69 18.03 2.07
C ASP A 43 -2.07 19.08 2.98
N THR A 44 -1.08 19.80 2.49
CA THR A 44 -0.56 21.01 3.15
C THR A 44 -1.49 22.18 2.92
N ALA A 45 -1.69 23.02 3.94
CA ALA A 45 -2.35 24.32 3.83
C ALA A 45 -1.38 25.42 4.31
N GLY A 46 -0.99 26.31 3.41
CA GLY A 46 0.01 27.35 3.70
C GLY A 46 1.33 26.78 4.23
N ASP A 47 1.99 27.54 5.12
CA ASP A 47 3.32 27.15 5.61
C ASP A 47 3.32 26.06 6.67
N ALA A 48 2.28 25.99 7.51
CA ALA A 48 2.25 25.07 8.67
C ALA A 48 0.88 24.40 8.89
N GLY A 49 -0.13 24.68 8.08
CA GLY A 49 -1.46 24.10 8.18
C GLY A 49 -1.60 22.81 7.38
N VAL A 50 -2.73 22.17 7.60
CA VAL A 50 -3.20 20.99 6.86
C VAL A 50 -4.58 21.26 6.26
N ALA A 51 -4.80 20.79 5.03
CA ALA A 51 -6.09 20.73 4.39
C ALA A 51 -6.57 19.29 4.40
N ILE A 52 -7.82 19.08 4.77
CA ILE A 52 -8.48 17.78 4.77
C ILE A 52 -9.60 17.81 3.73
N THR A 53 -9.67 16.76 2.94
CA THR A 53 -10.78 16.51 2.03
C THR A 53 -11.36 15.13 2.38
N ALA A 54 -12.65 15.07 2.62
CA ALA A 54 -13.34 13.84 2.97
C ALA A 54 -14.44 13.54 1.94
N SER A 55 -14.60 12.28 1.61
CA SER A 55 -15.64 11.80 0.71
C SER A 55 -16.32 10.58 1.31
N GLY A 56 -17.63 10.63 1.32
CA GLY A 56 -18.52 9.51 1.67
C GLY A 56 -19.12 8.87 0.42
N GLY A 57 -20.11 8.00 0.64
CA GLY A 57 -20.90 7.41 -0.43
C GLY A 57 -20.24 6.28 -1.24
N THR A 58 -21.02 5.78 -2.17
CA THR A 58 -20.64 4.77 -3.16
C THR A 58 -21.11 5.26 -4.53
N SER A 59 -20.72 4.58 -5.62
CA SER A 59 -21.18 4.92 -6.99
C SER A 59 -22.71 4.91 -7.18
N GLN A 60 -23.46 4.41 -6.22
CA GLN A 60 -24.92 4.37 -6.24
C GLN A 60 -25.58 5.49 -5.43
N GLU A 61 -24.80 6.27 -4.70
CA GLU A 61 -25.27 7.36 -3.86
C GLU A 61 -24.57 8.66 -4.29
N GLU A 62 -25.24 9.81 -4.15
CA GLU A 62 -24.59 11.10 -4.34
C GLU A 62 -23.41 11.23 -3.36
N THR A 63 -22.21 11.40 -3.91
CA THR A 63 -20.99 11.51 -3.12
C THR A 63 -20.78 12.97 -2.72
N GLU A 64 -20.99 13.29 -1.46
CA GLU A 64 -20.59 14.59 -0.93
C GLU A 64 -19.07 14.63 -0.70
N VAL A 65 -18.42 15.65 -1.21
CA VAL A 65 -17.02 15.94 -0.96
C VAL A 65 -16.96 17.20 -0.10
N VAL A 66 -16.43 17.06 1.10
CA VAL A 66 -16.28 18.16 2.05
C VAL A 66 -14.80 18.44 2.30
N ALA A 67 -14.44 19.71 2.46
CA ALA A 67 -13.05 20.12 2.68
C ALA A 67 -12.96 21.18 3.79
N GLY A 68 -11.87 21.14 4.57
CA GLY A 68 -11.60 22.08 5.66
C GLY A 68 -10.10 22.22 5.88
N GLU A 69 -9.68 23.32 6.49
CA GLU A 69 -8.27 23.64 6.73
C GLU A 69 -8.05 24.09 8.17
N ALA A 70 -7.02 23.57 8.83
CA ALA A 70 -6.65 24.01 10.18
C ALA A 70 -5.14 23.81 10.44
N GLY A 71 -4.69 24.16 11.64
CA GLY A 71 -3.30 23.94 12.05
C GLY A 71 -2.94 22.47 12.31
N THR A 72 -3.92 21.59 12.52
CA THR A 72 -3.73 20.15 12.74
C THR A 72 -4.85 19.34 12.08
N ILE A 73 -4.59 18.07 11.80
CA ILE A 73 -5.60 17.16 11.20
C ILE A 73 -6.84 17.07 12.09
N SER A 74 -6.67 16.87 13.41
CA SER A 74 -7.80 16.78 14.35
C SER A 74 -8.65 18.05 14.36
N ALA A 75 -8.03 19.24 14.26
CA ALA A 75 -8.76 20.50 14.20
C ALA A 75 -9.50 20.67 12.86
N ALA A 76 -8.87 20.29 11.74
CA ALA A 76 -9.50 20.34 10.42
C ALA A 76 -10.70 19.36 10.33
N VAL A 77 -10.56 18.14 10.86
CA VAL A 77 -11.66 17.16 10.95
C VAL A 77 -12.82 17.70 11.81
N LEU A 78 -12.50 18.38 12.92
CA LEU A 78 -13.53 19.01 13.76
C LEU A 78 -14.25 20.16 13.03
N GLU A 79 -13.51 20.94 12.22
CA GLU A 79 -14.09 22.03 11.41
C GLU A 79 -15.09 21.49 10.39
N LEU A 80 -14.75 20.39 9.71
CA LEU A 80 -15.68 19.72 8.79
C LEU A 80 -17.01 19.34 9.43
N GLN A 81 -17.02 18.96 10.72
CA GLN A 81 -18.26 18.65 11.44
C GLN A 81 -19.19 19.87 11.58
N GLY A 82 -18.63 21.08 11.53
CA GLY A 82 -19.39 22.34 11.66
C GLY A 82 -20.06 22.80 10.36
N GLU A 83 -19.59 22.32 9.21
CA GLU A 83 -20.05 22.77 7.89
C GLU A 83 -21.12 21.85 7.27
N GLY A 84 -21.18 20.58 7.70
CA GLY A 84 -22.10 19.58 7.15
C GLY A 84 -23.52 19.65 7.71
N SER A 85 -24.51 19.22 6.92
CA SER A 85 -25.89 19.01 7.36
C SER A 85 -26.06 17.75 8.20
N SER A 86 -25.14 16.80 8.10
CA SER A 86 -25.10 15.50 8.76
C SER A 86 -23.85 15.35 9.64
N TYR A 87 -23.88 14.40 10.58
CA TYR A 87 -22.68 14.05 11.34
C TYR A 87 -21.74 13.22 10.49
N LEU A 88 -20.53 13.72 10.25
CA LEU A 88 -19.51 12.98 9.51
C LEU A 88 -18.88 11.91 10.43
N TYR A 89 -19.02 10.64 10.05
CA TYR A 89 -18.49 9.51 10.80
C TYR A 89 -17.28 8.91 10.10
N PHE A 90 -16.12 9.00 10.75
CA PHE A 90 -14.83 8.59 10.18
C PHE A 90 -14.45 7.11 10.47
N GLY A 91 -15.26 6.39 11.26
CA GLY A 91 -15.01 4.97 11.58
C GLY A 91 -15.14 4.02 10.38
N HIS A 92 -15.58 4.52 9.24
CA HIS A 92 -15.65 3.79 7.96
C HIS A 92 -14.57 4.21 6.95
N VAL A 93 -13.61 5.05 7.34
CA VAL A 93 -12.50 5.40 6.45
C VAL A 93 -11.67 4.15 6.15
N THR A 94 -11.69 3.76 4.89
CA THR A 94 -10.94 2.61 4.34
C THR A 94 -9.72 3.04 3.54
N GLN A 95 -9.65 4.33 3.14
CA GLN A 95 -8.58 4.85 2.30
C GLN A 95 -8.13 6.22 2.78
N LEU A 96 -6.80 6.39 2.87
CA LEU A 96 -6.11 7.63 3.20
C LEU A 96 -5.18 8.01 2.06
N LEU A 97 -5.41 9.19 1.48
CA LEU A 97 -4.57 9.77 0.44
C LEU A 97 -3.73 10.90 1.02
N LEU A 98 -2.45 10.91 0.68
CA LEU A 98 -1.51 11.97 1.06
C LEU A 98 -1.09 12.74 -0.20
N GLY A 99 -1.22 14.06 -0.20
CA GLY A 99 -0.70 14.88 -1.28
C GLY A 99 0.83 14.84 -1.34
N GLU A 100 1.42 15.01 -2.51
CA GLU A 100 2.87 14.90 -2.70
C GLU A 100 3.64 15.88 -1.82
N GLU A 101 3.22 17.13 -1.75
CA GLU A 101 3.91 18.16 -0.95
C GLU A 101 3.90 17.82 0.54
N LEU A 102 2.77 17.36 1.06
CA LEU A 102 2.66 16.89 2.44
C LEU A 102 3.59 15.69 2.67
N ALA A 103 3.59 14.72 1.77
CA ALA A 103 4.45 13.54 1.91
C ALA A 103 5.95 13.88 1.87
N ARG A 104 6.33 14.90 1.08
CA ARG A 104 7.70 15.43 1.05
C ARG A 104 8.07 16.22 2.30
N ARG A 105 7.12 16.83 3.00
CA ARG A 105 7.35 17.46 4.31
C ARG A 105 7.41 16.43 5.43
N GLY A 106 6.66 15.33 5.32
CA GLY A 106 6.67 14.21 6.25
C GLY A 106 5.28 13.63 6.49
N VAL A 107 5.16 12.31 6.42
CA VAL A 107 3.88 11.59 6.58
C VAL A 107 3.55 11.28 8.04
N MET A 108 4.51 11.35 8.94
CA MET A 108 4.34 10.91 10.33
C MET A 108 3.18 11.58 11.07
N PRO A 109 2.90 12.90 10.92
CA PRO A 109 1.73 13.51 11.57
C PRO A 109 0.39 12.90 11.13
N SER A 110 0.26 12.53 9.84
CA SER A 110 -0.92 11.88 9.29
C SER A 110 -1.09 10.44 9.79
N LEU A 111 0.02 9.70 9.88
CA LEU A 111 0.02 8.34 10.40
C LEU A 111 -0.22 8.29 11.91
N ASP A 112 0.33 9.26 12.66
CA ASP A 112 0.12 9.41 14.10
C ASP A 112 -1.34 9.78 14.43
N TYR A 113 -2.00 10.58 13.57
CA TYR A 113 -3.43 10.84 13.67
C TYR A 113 -4.24 9.53 13.59
N VAL A 114 -4.00 8.70 12.57
CA VAL A 114 -4.67 7.40 12.42
C VAL A 114 -4.41 6.48 13.62
N LEU A 115 -3.18 6.49 14.16
CA LEU A 115 -2.81 5.66 15.30
C LEU A 115 -3.52 6.05 16.59
N ARG A 116 -3.84 7.35 16.77
CA ARG A 116 -4.40 7.89 18.02
C ARG A 116 -5.89 8.11 18.00
N ASP A 117 -6.45 8.28 16.82
CA ASP A 117 -7.89 8.50 16.68
C ASP A 117 -8.65 7.18 16.91
N VAL A 118 -9.71 7.24 17.72
CA VAL A 118 -10.48 6.06 18.15
C VAL A 118 -11.40 5.50 17.07
N GLU A 119 -11.70 6.29 16.04
CA GLU A 119 -12.55 5.90 14.92
C GLU A 119 -11.71 5.32 13.77
N MET A 120 -10.45 5.75 13.63
CA MET A 120 -9.59 5.32 12.53
C MET A 120 -9.04 3.91 12.73
N ARG A 121 -8.76 3.23 11.62
CA ARG A 121 -8.23 1.85 11.62
C ARG A 121 -6.84 1.80 11.02
N LEU A 122 -5.97 0.98 11.59
CA LEU A 122 -4.61 0.79 11.08
C LEU A 122 -4.59 0.01 9.74
N GLU A 123 -5.66 -0.71 9.43
CA GLU A 123 -5.87 -1.41 8.16
C GLU A 123 -6.33 -0.48 7.02
N THR A 124 -6.52 0.83 7.29
CA THR A 124 -6.80 1.83 6.27
C THR A 124 -5.72 1.79 5.18
N ALA A 125 -6.15 1.63 3.92
CA ALA A 125 -5.26 1.63 2.76
C ALA A 125 -4.64 3.03 2.58
N LEU A 126 -3.33 3.07 2.33
CA LEU A 126 -2.56 4.30 2.26
C LEU A 126 -2.04 4.54 0.84
N TYR A 127 -2.26 5.74 0.33
CA TYR A 127 -1.82 6.17 -1.00
C TYR A 127 -1.10 7.51 -0.95
N VAL A 128 -0.23 7.76 -1.92
CA VAL A 128 0.30 9.10 -2.17
C VAL A 128 -0.12 9.57 -3.56
N VAL A 129 -0.57 10.82 -3.65
CA VAL A 129 -0.94 11.43 -4.93
C VAL A 129 0.30 12.05 -5.55
N ARG A 130 0.68 11.56 -6.71
CA ARG A 130 1.84 12.07 -7.45
C ARG A 130 1.45 13.29 -8.27
N ASN A 131 2.32 14.31 -8.28
CA ASN A 131 2.14 15.58 -8.99
C ASN A 131 0.84 16.32 -8.64
N GLY A 132 0.32 16.13 -7.42
CA GLY A 132 -0.97 16.70 -7.06
C GLY A 132 -1.27 16.67 -5.57
N THR A 133 -2.49 17.10 -5.27
CA THR A 133 -3.08 17.10 -3.94
C THR A 133 -4.07 15.96 -3.78
N ALA A 134 -4.23 15.49 -2.55
CA ALA A 134 -5.21 14.47 -2.22
C ALA A 134 -6.64 14.96 -2.48
N GLY A 135 -6.92 16.23 -2.15
CA GLY A 135 -8.21 16.85 -2.41
C GLY A 135 -8.61 16.81 -3.88
N ARG A 136 -7.73 17.22 -4.79
CA ARG A 136 -7.99 17.15 -6.24
C ARG A 136 -8.18 15.72 -6.73
N ALA A 137 -7.45 14.78 -6.17
CA ALA A 137 -7.59 13.36 -6.54
C ALA A 137 -8.96 12.82 -6.13
N ILE A 138 -9.44 13.16 -4.94
CA ILE A 138 -10.77 12.78 -4.45
C ILE A 138 -11.87 13.45 -5.28
N GLU A 139 -11.77 14.76 -5.53
CA GLU A 139 -12.73 15.50 -6.34
C GLU A 139 -12.84 14.95 -7.77
N ALA A 140 -11.70 14.67 -8.41
CA ALA A 140 -11.67 14.10 -9.75
C ALA A 140 -12.32 12.71 -9.81
N ALA A 141 -12.08 11.88 -8.81
CA ALA A 141 -12.67 10.55 -8.74
C ALA A 141 -14.18 10.61 -8.39
N ALA A 142 -14.59 11.53 -7.52
CA ALA A 142 -15.99 11.74 -7.18
C ALA A 142 -16.82 12.21 -8.38
N ALA A 143 -16.21 13.00 -9.29
CA ALA A 143 -16.87 13.43 -10.51
C ALA A 143 -17.19 12.26 -11.48
N ASP A 144 -16.43 11.15 -11.41
CA ASP A 144 -16.63 9.93 -12.21
C ASP A 144 -17.42 8.83 -11.45
N GLY A 145 -17.92 9.13 -10.23
CA GLY A 145 -18.67 8.19 -9.39
C GLY A 145 -18.24 8.25 -7.93
N SER A 146 -17.29 7.47 -7.52
CA SER A 146 -16.81 7.41 -6.13
C SER A 146 -15.29 7.24 -6.07
N ALA A 147 -14.64 8.07 -5.28
CA ALA A 147 -13.21 7.95 -5.01
C ALA A 147 -12.89 6.60 -4.34
N THR A 148 -13.75 6.16 -3.44
CA THR A 148 -13.62 4.87 -2.74
C THR A 148 -13.66 3.71 -3.71
N ASP A 149 -14.70 3.61 -4.54
CA ASP A 149 -14.87 2.50 -5.47
C ASP A 149 -13.71 2.44 -6.49
N ARG A 150 -13.23 3.61 -6.92
CA ARG A 150 -12.09 3.68 -7.84
C ARG A 150 -10.80 3.20 -7.20
N LEU A 151 -10.53 3.56 -5.96
CA LEU A 151 -9.33 3.11 -5.23
C LEU A 151 -9.43 1.62 -4.85
N GLU A 152 -10.62 1.12 -4.52
CA GLU A 152 -10.86 -0.32 -4.31
C GLU A 152 -10.60 -1.10 -5.60
N ALA A 153 -11.12 -0.63 -6.75
CA ALA A 153 -10.84 -1.25 -8.04
C ALA A 153 -9.32 -1.26 -8.37
N LEU A 154 -8.59 -0.17 -8.10
CA LEU A 154 -7.14 -0.14 -8.29
C LEU A 154 -6.41 -1.13 -7.38
N ALA A 155 -6.89 -1.34 -6.15
CA ALA A 155 -6.33 -2.31 -5.23
C ALA A 155 -6.63 -3.76 -5.66
N ASP A 156 -7.84 -4.04 -6.11
CA ASP A 156 -8.27 -5.35 -6.61
C ASP A 156 -7.55 -5.72 -7.91
N ASP A 157 -7.37 -4.73 -8.80
CA ASP A 157 -6.68 -4.91 -10.08
C ASP A 157 -5.15 -4.91 -9.95
N ALA A 158 -4.59 -4.63 -8.77
CA ALA A 158 -3.14 -4.56 -8.57
C ALA A 158 -2.44 -5.88 -8.91
N GLY A 159 -3.08 -7.02 -8.60
CA GLY A 159 -2.59 -8.34 -9.01
C GLY A 159 -2.66 -8.55 -10.52
N LEU A 160 -3.69 -8.03 -11.18
CA LEU A 160 -3.91 -8.19 -12.63
C LEU A 160 -3.01 -7.29 -13.46
N THR A 161 -2.72 -6.09 -12.98
CA THR A 161 -1.91 -5.11 -13.71
C THR A 161 -0.45 -5.08 -13.27
N ALA A 162 -0.11 -5.80 -12.19
CA ALA A 162 1.20 -5.83 -11.53
C ALA A 162 1.73 -4.41 -11.18
N ASN A 163 0.84 -3.45 -10.96
CA ASN A 163 1.18 -2.03 -11.04
C ASN A 163 1.24 -1.31 -9.71
N SER A 164 0.56 -1.81 -8.66
CA SER A 164 0.50 -1.10 -7.40
C SER A 164 -0.10 -2.00 -6.31
N MET A 165 0.74 -2.69 -5.52
CA MET A 165 0.21 -3.51 -4.43
C MET A 165 -0.37 -2.65 -3.32
N PRO A 166 -1.53 -3.03 -2.74
CA PRO A 166 -2.10 -2.34 -1.59
C PRO A 166 -1.19 -2.35 -0.38
N ARG A 167 -1.13 -1.21 0.31
CA ARG A 167 -0.38 -1.04 1.57
C ARG A 167 -1.28 -0.37 2.59
N THR A 168 -1.18 -0.77 3.84
CA THR A 168 -1.94 -0.17 4.94
C THR A 168 -1.09 0.78 5.75
N VAL A 169 -1.75 1.65 6.53
CA VAL A 169 -1.07 2.50 7.53
C VAL A 169 -0.21 1.65 8.47
N LYS A 170 -0.71 0.49 8.90
CA LYS A 170 0.01 -0.46 9.75
C LYS A 170 1.29 -0.98 9.12
N ASP A 171 1.26 -1.35 7.84
CA ASP A 171 2.44 -1.85 7.13
C ASP A 171 3.53 -0.80 7.07
N VAL A 172 3.16 0.42 6.68
CA VAL A 172 4.09 1.54 6.53
C VAL A 172 4.67 1.96 7.88
N LEU A 173 3.84 2.10 8.93
CA LEU A 173 4.31 2.41 10.29
C LEU A 173 5.30 1.35 10.81
N ALA A 174 4.97 0.07 10.66
CA ALA A 174 5.80 -1.03 11.12
C ALA A 174 7.16 -1.09 10.39
N GLU A 175 7.21 -0.73 9.12
CA GLU A 175 8.44 -0.69 8.35
C GLU A 175 9.29 0.55 8.67
N LEU A 176 8.67 1.72 8.80
CA LEU A 176 9.36 2.94 9.22
C LEU A 176 9.99 2.78 10.60
N ASP A 177 9.27 2.16 11.56
CA ASP A 177 9.80 1.88 12.90
C ASP A 177 10.97 0.89 12.87
N ARG A 178 10.90 -0.17 12.06
CA ARG A 178 11.92 -1.23 12.03
C ARG A 178 13.17 -0.88 11.25
N GLN A 179 13.04 -0.19 10.13
CA GLN A 179 14.12 -0.02 9.15
C GLN A 179 14.29 1.40 8.65
N GLY A 180 13.47 2.35 9.14
CA GLY A 180 13.51 3.77 8.75
C GLY A 180 13.05 4.04 7.31
N ALA A 181 12.58 3.03 6.59
CA ALA A 181 12.17 3.16 5.20
C ALA A 181 10.96 2.29 4.89
N SER A 182 10.12 2.73 3.98
CA SER A 182 8.94 2.02 3.49
C SER A 182 8.56 2.52 2.10
N PHE A 183 7.51 1.97 1.53
CA PHE A 183 6.91 2.47 0.30
C PHE A 183 5.39 2.38 0.39
N LEU A 184 4.70 3.17 -0.42
CA LEU A 184 3.25 3.17 -0.53
C LEU A 184 2.82 3.36 -1.98
N PRO A 185 1.66 2.79 -2.40
CA PRO A 185 1.15 2.93 -3.75
C PRO A 185 0.93 4.41 -4.09
N ALA A 186 1.31 4.76 -5.31
CA ALA A 186 1.13 6.08 -5.87
C ALA A 186 -0.04 6.09 -6.86
N VAL A 187 -0.80 7.18 -6.85
CA VAL A 187 -1.87 7.44 -7.81
C VAL A 187 -1.65 8.77 -8.51
N LEU A 188 -2.05 8.84 -9.77
CA LEU A 188 -2.17 10.08 -10.55
C LEU A 188 -3.62 10.45 -10.69
N ALA A 189 -3.91 11.76 -10.61
CA ALA A 189 -5.22 12.35 -10.86
C ALA A 189 -5.18 13.16 -12.16
N ASP A 190 -5.20 12.45 -13.29
CA ASP A 190 -5.21 13.04 -14.62
C ASP A 190 -6.27 12.35 -15.47
N GLY A 191 -7.45 13.00 -15.60
CA GLY A 191 -8.62 12.40 -16.26
C GLY A 191 -9.21 11.19 -15.52
N GLY A 192 -9.01 11.11 -14.20
CA GLY A 192 -9.40 10.02 -13.32
C GLY A 192 -8.24 9.52 -12.47
N LEU A 193 -8.48 8.60 -11.52
CA LEU A 193 -7.41 7.98 -10.73
C LEU A 193 -6.78 6.80 -11.46
N THR A 194 -5.46 6.82 -11.62
CA THR A 194 -4.68 5.72 -12.18
C THR A 194 -3.50 5.37 -11.29
N ALA A 195 -3.08 4.10 -11.30
CA ALA A 195 -1.89 3.66 -10.58
C ALA A 195 -0.61 4.27 -11.18
N ALA A 196 0.32 4.68 -10.32
CA ALA A 196 1.56 5.39 -10.71
C ALA A 196 2.83 4.80 -10.06
N GLY A 197 2.82 3.49 -9.77
CA GLY A 197 3.91 2.81 -9.08
C GLY A 197 3.91 3.10 -7.59
N TYR A 198 5.07 3.44 -7.01
CA TYR A 198 5.23 3.60 -5.56
C TYR A 198 5.99 4.87 -5.19
N GLY A 199 5.52 5.55 -4.15
CA GLY A 199 6.30 6.55 -3.42
C GLY A 199 7.21 5.87 -2.39
N ILE A 200 8.47 6.28 -2.32
CA ILE A 200 9.46 5.73 -1.39
C ILE A 200 9.64 6.68 -0.23
N LEU A 201 9.47 6.15 0.97
CA LEU A 201 9.65 6.87 2.22
C LEU A 201 10.99 6.51 2.86
N LYS A 202 11.68 7.54 3.36
CA LYS A 202 12.83 7.42 4.27
C LYS A 202 12.60 8.33 5.45
N ASP A 203 12.68 7.79 6.67
CA ASP A 203 12.45 8.51 7.92
C ASP A 203 11.11 9.28 7.93
N GLY A 204 10.09 8.69 7.28
CA GLY A 204 8.76 9.27 7.15
C GLY A 204 8.63 10.40 6.12
N VAL A 205 9.63 10.62 5.26
CA VAL A 205 9.64 11.64 4.20
C VAL A 205 9.64 10.96 2.83
N LEU A 206 8.83 11.44 1.90
CA LEU A 206 8.84 11.00 0.51
C LEU A 206 10.11 11.48 -0.18
N VAL A 207 10.98 10.53 -0.54
CA VAL A 207 12.32 10.81 -1.11
C VAL A 207 12.45 10.43 -2.59
N GLY A 208 11.53 9.64 -3.15
CA GLY A 208 11.61 9.22 -4.55
C GLY A 208 10.40 8.39 -4.98
N TRP A 209 10.47 7.90 -6.22
CA TRP A 209 9.42 7.13 -6.87
C TRP A 209 10.01 5.88 -7.53
N ALA A 210 9.32 4.75 -7.36
CA ALA A 210 9.56 3.56 -8.15
C ALA A 210 8.48 3.48 -9.25
N GLU A 211 8.92 3.51 -10.52
CA GLU A 211 8.06 3.58 -11.70
C GLU A 211 8.49 2.54 -12.72
N GLY A 212 7.59 2.19 -13.66
CA GLY A 212 7.89 1.27 -14.73
C GLY A 212 8.56 0.00 -14.21
N ASP A 213 9.71 -0.36 -14.78
CA ASP A 213 10.46 -1.56 -14.39
C ASP A 213 10.84 -1.61 -12.90
N ALA A 214 11.10 -0.45 -12.28
CA ALA A 214 11.40 -0.44 -10.86
C ALA A 214 10.16 -0.80 -10.01
N ALA A 215 8.96 -0.36 -10.38
CA ALA A 215 7.72 -0.75 -9.70
C ALA A 215 7.41 -2.23 -9.89
N LEU A 216 7.58 -2.76 -11.11
CA LEU A 216 7.44 -4.19 -11.39
C LEU A 216 8.47 -5.01 -10.60
N GLY A 217 9.71 -4.51 -10.48
CA GLY A 217 10.75 -5.10 -9.65
C GLY A 217 10.38 -5.14 -8.16
N VAL A 218 9.69 -4.12 -7.63
CA VAL A 218 9.13 -4.15 -6.27
C VAL A 218 8.12 -5.29 -6.14
N ASN A 219 7.18 -5.41 -7.08
CA ASN A 219 6.17 -6.47 -7.06
C ASN A 219 6.79 -7.87 -7.07
N LEU A 220 7.81 -8.11 -7.92
CA LEU A 220 8.56 -9.37 -7.96
C LEU A 220 9.23 -9.68 -6.62
N ILE A 221 9.89 -8.69 -6.00
CA ILE A 221 10.56 -8.87 -4.71
C ILE A 221 9.57 -9.23 -3.60
N PHE A 222 8.34 -8.70 -3.65
CA PHE A 222 7.28 -9.02 -2.70
C PHE A 222 6.41 -10.23 -3.11
N GLY A 223 6.67 -10.85 -4.27
CA GLY A 223 5.90 -11.98 -4.77
C GLY A 223 4.45 -11.63 -5.10
N LYS A 224 4.19 -10.38 -5.52
CA LYS A 224 2.87 -9.85 -5.85
C LYS A 224 2.74 -9.64 -7.35
N VAL A 225 2.80 -10.74 -8.10
CA VAL A 225 2.68 -10.76 -9.56
C VAL A 225 1.77 -11.92 -9.92
N ASP A 226 0.57 -11.62 -10.41
CA ASP A 226 -0.44 -12.64 -10.73
C ASP A 226 -0.82 -12.69 -12.22
N ALA A 227 -0.55 -11.65 -13.01
CA ALA A 227 -0.95 -11.61 -14.42
C ALA A 227 -0.15 -10.62 -15.28
N ASP A 228 1.09 -10.31 -14.94
CA ASP A 228 1.96 -9.49 -15.80
C ASP A 228 2.24 -10.22 -17.12
N VAL A 229 2.24 -9.49 -18.22
CA VAL A 229 2.56 -10.03 -19.54
C VAL A 229 3.90 -9.47 -20.02
N VAL A 230 4.85 -10.36 -20.23
CA VAL A 230 6.20 -10.03 -20.67
C VAL A 230 6.38 -10.49 -22.12
N GLU A 231 6.63 -9.54 -23.01
CA GLU A 231 7.04 -9.87 -24.37
C GLU A 231 8.53 -10.17 -24.39
N VAL A 232 8.88 -11.36 -24.86
CA VAL A 232 10.27 -11.81 -24.99
C VAL A 232 10.56 -12.21 -26.43
N GLN A 233 11.81 -12.07 -26.83
CA GLN A 233 12.29 -12.51 -28.11
C GLN A 233 13.52 -13.40 -27.95
N ALA A 234 13.44 -14.63 -28.44
CA ALA A 234 14.57 -15.55 -28.48
C ALA A 234 15.62 -15.09 -29.52
N PRO A 235 16.89 -15.50 -29.39
CA PRO A 235 17.96 -15.11 -30.31
C PRO A 235 17.72 -15.52 -31.75
N ASP A 236 16.93 -16.55 -32.00
CA ASP A 236 16.53 -17.00 -33.36
C ASP A 236 15.42 -16.14 -33.99
N GLY A 237 14.94 -15.12 -33.26
CA GLY A 237 13.87 -14.22 -33.70
C GLY A 237 12.46 -14.69 -33.30
N THR A 238 12.31 -15.82 -32.61
CA THR A 238 11.02 -16.27 -32.10
C THR A 238 10.52 -15.31 -31.01
N ALA A 239 9.38 -14.68 -31.25
CA ALA A 239 8.72 -13.80 -30.27
C ALA A 239 7.61 -14.55 -29.56
N ALA A 240 7.46 -14.28 -28.27
CA ALA A 240 6.39 -14.82 -27.44
C ALA A 240 5.95 -13.81 -26.38
N ALA A 241 4.66 -13.83 -26.05
CA ALA A 241 4.15 -13.17 -24.85
C ALA A 241 3.97 -14.21 -23.74
N LEU A 242 4.60 -13.97 -22.62
CA LEU A 242 4.57 -14.84 -21.44
C LEU A 242 3.77 -14.17 -20.32
N ARG A 243 2.77 -14.85 -19.83
CA ARG A 243 2.01 -14.39 -18.68
C ARG A 243 2.65 -14.93 -17.41
N VAL A 244 3.20 -14.03 -16.60
CA VAL A 244 3.70 -14.37 -15.26
C VAL A 244 2.51 -14.64 -14.33
N VAL A 245 2.50 -15.80 -13.71
CA VAL A 245 1.41 -16.25 -12.84
C VAL A 245 1.83 -16.44 -11.40
N GLY A 246 3.10 -16.24 -11.12
CA GLY A 246 3.64 -16.30 -9.76
C GLY A 246 5.11 -15.93 -9.68
N ALA A 247 5.49 -15.43 -8.52
CA ALA A 247 6.87 -15.12 -8.20
C ALA A 247 7.18 -15.48 -6.74
N ALA A 248 8.33 -16.10 -6.50
CA ALA A 248 8.81 -16.43 -5.16
C ALA A 248 10.23 -15.93 -4.96
N THR A 249 10.40 -14.95 -4.09
CA THR A 249 11.69 -14.28 -3.90
C THR A 249 12.33 -14.65 -2.57
N SER A 250 13.64 -14.81 -2.58
CA SER A 250 14.48 -15.01 -1.41
C SER A 250 15.64 -14.02 -1.39
N VAL A 251 16.03 -13.59 -0.19
CA VAL A 251 17.17 -12.69 0.01
C VAL A 251 18.24 -13.41 0.83
N ARG A 252 19.49 -13.35 0.37
CA ARG A 252 20.64 -13.95 1.03
C ARG A 252 21.74 -12.93 1.21
N PRO A 253 22.45 -12.94 2.37
CA PRO A 253 23.59 -12.07 2.58
C PRO A 253 24.81 -12.51 1.74
N ILE A 254 25.60 -11.55 1.28
CA ILE A 254 26.92 -11.73 0.70
C ILE A 254 27.94 -11.32 1.75
N TRP A 255 28.80 -12.24 2.15
CA TRP A 255 29.80 -12.03 3.18
C TRP A 255 31.18 -11.77 2.63
N GLN A 256 31.93 -10.90 3.29
CA GLN A 256 33.37 -10.76 3.13
C GLN A 256 34.04 -10.98 4.49
N GLY A 257 34.52 -12.20 4.74
CA GLY A 257 34.86 -12.63 6.11
C GLY A 257 33.58 -12.61 6.97
N ASP A 258 33.65 -11.92 8.13
CA ASP A 258 32.54 -11.76 9.06
C ASP A 258 31.71 -10.47 8.80
N THR A 259 32.02 -9.72 7.74
CA THR A 259 31.36 -8.45 7.43
C THR A 259 30.33 -8.65 6.32
N LEU A 260 29.16 -8.01 6.46
CA LEU A 260 28.16 -7.95 5.41
C LEU A 260 28.67 -7.09 4.26
N ALA A 261 28.94 -7.71 3.10
CA ALA A 261 29.40 -7.03 1.89
C ALA A 261 28.24 -6.68 0.95
N GLY A 262 27.10 -7.38 1.06
CA GLY A 262 25.96 -7.13 0.20
C GLY A 262 24.80 -8.10 0.45
N LEU A 263 23.80 -7.98 -0.42
CA LEU A 263 22.60 -8.82 -0.43
C LEU A 263 22.32 -9.32 -1.84
N LYS A 264 22.00 -10.60 -1.97
CA LYS A 264 21.57 -11.23 -3.21
C LYS A 264 20.10 -11.54 -3.14
N VAL A 265 19.35 -10.98 -4.06
CA VAL A 265 17.92 -11.25 -4.28
C VAL A 265 17.80 -12.26 -5.40
N HIS A 266 17.09 -13.34 -5.15
CA HIS A 266 16.83 -14.39 -6.16
C HIS A 266 15.33 -14.65 -6.23
N CYS A 267 14.77 -14.55 -7.43
CA CYS A 267 13.35 -14.77 -7.71
C CYS A 267 13.17 -15.99 -8.61
N LYS A 268 12.23 -16.85 -8.24
CA LYS A 268 11.68 -17.88 -9.14
C LYS A 268 10.37 -17.37 -9.69
N VAL A 269 10.25 -17.42 -11.01
CA VAL A 269 9.10 -16.90 -11.77
C VAL A 269 8.43 -18.06 -12.49
N ASP A 270 7.13 -18.22 -12.25
CA ASP A 270 6.28 -19.13 -13.00
C ASP A 270 5.51 -18.37 -14.06
N ALA A 271 5.54 -18.83 -15.30
CA ALA A 271 4.85 -18.20 -16.42
C ALA A 271 4.13 -19.21 -17.32
N ASN A 272 3.11 -18.72 -18.02
CA ASN A 272 2.42 -19.45 -19.08
C ASN A 272 2.66 -18.78 -20.43
N LEU A 273 2.74 -19.56 -21.49
CA LEU A 273 2.75 -19.03 -22.84
C LEU A 273 1.36 -18.44 -23.15
N ALA A 274 1.29 -17.11 -23.32
CA ALA A 274 0.05 -16.40 -23.64
C ALA A 274 -0.13 -16.26 -25.16
N GLU A 275 0.93 -15.90 -25.87
CA GLU A 275 0.93 -15.77 -27.34
C GLU A 275 2.26 -16.23 -27.93
N GLY A 276 2.22 -16.85 -29.12
CA GLY A 276 3.40 -17.31 -29.86
C GLY A 276 3.02 -18.06 -31.12
N SER A 277 3.98 -18.25 -32.04
CA SER A 277 3.77 -18.96 -33.30
C SER A 277 3.94 -20.46 -33.12
N ALA A 278 2.88 -21.21 -32.93
CA ALA A 278 2.88 -22.68 -32.72
C ALA A 278 3.40 -23.14 -31.33
N MET A 279 3.17 -24.40 -31.00
CA MET A 279 3.72 -25.01 -29.77
C MET A 279 5.24 -25.07 -29.88
N PRO A 280 5.98 -24.29 -29.06
CA PRO A 280 7.43 -24.31 -29.12
C PRO A 280 7.97 -25.68 -28.68
N ASP A 281 9.08 -26.11 -29.28
CA ASP A 281 9.81 -27.27 -28.77
C ASP A 281 10.54 -26.93 -27.44
N GLN A 282 11.11 -27.96 -26.81
CA GLN A 282 11.77 -27.76 -25.52
C GLN A 282 12.95 -26.79 -25.59
N ALA A 283 13.73 -26.81 -26.66
CA ALA A 283 14.88 -25.94 -26.83
C ALA A 283 14.45 -24.46 -26.93
N THR A 284 13.36 -24.20 -27.63
CA THR A 284 12.75 -22.85 -27.72
C THR A 284 12.21 -22.41 -26.36
N LEU A 285 11.51 -23.30 -25.61
CA LEU A 285 11.04 -22.99 -24.26
C LEU A 285 12.19 -22.64 -23.32
N ASP A 286 13.25 -23.46 -23.28
CA ASP A 286 14.43 -23.21 -22.46
C ASP A 286 15.07 -21.84 -22.77
N THR A 287 15.04 -21.42 -24.04
CA THR A 287 15.54 -20.11 -24.45
C THR A 287 14.63 -18.97 -23.99
N LEU A 288 13.32 -19.14 -24.11
CA LEU A 288 12.34 -18.15 -23.63
C LEU A 288 12.37 -18.01 -22.11
N GLU A 289 12.59 -19.10 -21.36
CA GLU A 289 12.79 -19.07 -19.91
C GLU A 289 14.02 -18.24 -19.51
N VAL A 290 15.13 -18.39 -20.24
CA VAL A 290 16.36 -17.60 -20.02
C VAL A 290 16.10 -16.11 -20.27
N GLU A 291 15.39 -15.78 -21.35
CA GLU A 291 15.07 -14.38 -21.68
C GLU A 291 14.09 -13.77 -20.67
N LEU A 292 13.06 -14.50 -20.25
CA LEU A 292 12.16 -14.05 -19.18
C LEU A 292 12.94 -13.81 -17.89
N ALA A 293 13.78 -14.76 -17.46
CA ALA A 293 14.60 -14.61 -16.27
C ALA A 293 15.51 -13.38 -16.35
N ARG A 294 16.07 -13.06 -17.53
CA ARG A 294 16.87 -11.86 -17.75
C ARG A 294 16.06 -10.58 -17.54
N VAL A 295 14.87 -10.50 -18.16
CA VAL A 295 13.98 -9.33 -18.03
C VAL A 295 13.59 -9.11 -16.57
N GLU A 296 13.19 -10.17 -15.87
CA GLU A 296 12.75 -10.05 -14.49
C GLU A 296 13.91 -9.72 -13.52
N ALA A 297 15.10 -10.23 -13.78
CA ALA A 297 16.30 -9.83 -13.04
C ALA A 297 16.65 -8.34 -13.26
N GLU A 298 16.48 -7.81 -14.48
CA GLU A 298 16.67 -6.40 -14.78
C GLU A 298 15.65 -5.51 -14.06
N ARG A 299 14.36 -5.90 -14.03
CA ARG A 299 13.31 -5.20 -13.28
C ARG A 299 13.64 -5.11 -11.78
N MET A 300 14.01 -6.24 -11.17
CA MET A 300 14.46 -6.24 -9.77
C MET A 300 15.71 -5.38 -9.57
N SER A 301 16.67 -5.42 -10.50
CA SER A 301 17.88 -4.59 -10.41
C SER A 301 17.56 -3.11 -10.37
N ARG A 302 16.54 -2.63 -11.14
CA ARG A 302 16.08 -1.24 -11.09
C ARG A 302 15.55 -0.86 -9.69
N ALA A 303 14.77 -1.73 -9.06
CA ALA A 303 14.29 -1.50 -7.69
C ALA A 303 15.47 -1.45 -6.68
N LEU A 304 16.46 -2.35 -6.82
CA LEU A 304 17.66 -2.36 -5.97
C LEU A 304 18.55 -1.14 -6.18
N GLU A 305 18.75 -0.71 -7.43
CA GLU A 305 19.49 0.51 -7.77
C GLU A 305 18.86 1.74 -7.10
N LEU A 306 17.53 1.82 -7.09
CA LEU A 306 16.79 2.88 -6.45
C LEU A 306 16.97 2.86 -4.92
N SER A 307 16.93 1.68 -4.29
CA SER A 307 17.23 1.51 -2.86
C SER A 307 18.62 2.03 -2.51
N ARG A 308 19.62 1.76 -3.35
CA ARG A 308 20.98 2.31 -3.16
C ARG A 308 21.04 3.81 -3.41
N ALA A 309 20.42 4.30 -4.48
CA ALA A 309 20.47 5.74 -4.85
C ALA A 309 19.86 6.62 -3.74
N LEU A 310 18.74 6.18 -3.16
CA LEU A 310 18.05 6.87 -2.09
C LEU A 310 18.64 6.57 -0.69
N ASP A 311 19.53 5.60 -0.60
CA ASP A 311 20.04 5.09 0.67
C ASP A 311 18.92 4.69 1.62
N ALA A 312 17.95 3.92 1.11
CA ALA A 312 16.74 3.51 1.80
C ALA A 312 16.46 2.02 1.59
N ASP A 313 16.41 1.23 2.67
CA ASP A 313 16.01 -0.18 2.60
C ASP A 313 14.49 -0.32 2.57
N TYR A 314 13.84 0.37 1.62
CA TYR A 314 12.40 0.37 1.50
C TYR A 314 11.82 -1.01 1.11
N LEU A 315 12.65 -1.90 0.59
CA LEU A 315 12.32 -3.27 0.24
C LEU A 315 12.44 -4.25 1.41
N GLY A 316 12.98 -3.81 2.57
CA GLY A 316 13.19 -4.66 3.74
C GLY A 316 14.18 -5.81 3.50
N LEU A 317 15.17 -5.60 2.63
CA LEU A 317 16.12 -6.65 2.22
C LEU A 317 16.92 -7.20 3.39
N ARG A 318 17.39 -6.32 4.30
CA ARG A 318 18.15 -6.75 5.47
C ARG A 318 17.30 -7.58 6.44
N GLN A 319 16.03 -7.19 6.62
CA GLN A 319 15.09 -7.96 7.43
C GLN A 319 14.81 -9.33 6.83
N SER A 320 14.59 -9.39 5.50
CA SER A 320 14.39 -10.65 4.76
C SER A 320 15.61 -11.57 4.86
N ALA A 321 16.82 -11.01 4.75
CA ALA A 321 18.07 -11.74 4.94
C ALA A 321 18.21 -12.24 6.39
N ALA A 322 17.81 -11.43 7.39
CA ALA A 322 17.86 -11.82 8.80
C ALA A 322 16.88 -12.96 9.12
N PHE A 323 15.74 -13.04 8.47
CA PHE A 323 14.85 -14.20 8.58
C PHE A 323 15.45 -15.46 7.94
N ALA A 324 16.16 -15.29 6.83
CA ALA A 324 16.80 -16.42 6.13
C ALA A 324 18.02 -16.99 6.90
N VAL A 325 18.73 -16.17 7.67
CA VAL A 325 19.91 -16.57 8.48
C VAL A 325 19.84 -15.95 9.89
N PRO A 326 18.95 -16.47 10.77
CA PRO A 326 18.63 -15.86 12.07
C PRO A 326 19.81 -15.71 13.02
N TRP A 327 20.82 -16.57 12.91
CA TRP A 327 22.04 -16.52 13.75
C TRP A 327 22.97 -15.36 13.44
N HIS A 328 22.76 -14.66 12.31
CA HIS A 328 23.46 -13.43 11.94
C HIS A 328 22.58 -12.19 12.04
N LYS A 329 21.41 -12.27 12.68
CA LYS A 329 20.43 -11.21 12.75
C LYS A 329 21.00 -9.88 13.24
N GLU A 330 21.83 -9.89 14.27
CA GLU A 330 22.40 -8.68 14.85
C GLU A 330 23.30 -7.93 13.84
N VAL A 331 24.09 -8.67 13.06
CA VAL A 331 24.92 -8.08 12.01
C VAL A 331 24.05 -7.54 10.89
N LEU A 332 23.08 -8.33 10.41
CA LEU A 332 22.20 -7.97 9.27
C LEU A 332 21.33 -6.74 9.56
N LEU A 333 20.86 -6.59 10.81
CA LEU A 333 20.06 -5.45 11.24
C LEU A 333 20.90 -4.29 11.82
N GLY A 334 22.22 -4.39 11.77
CA GLY A 334 23.13 -3.30 12.14
C GLY A 334 22.96 -2.06 11.27
N SER A 335 23.64 -0.99 11.63
CA SER A 335 23.61 0.28 10.88
C SER A 335 24.46 0.18 9.63
N TYR A 336 23.82 -0.02 8.48
CA TYR A 336 24.45 -0.02 7.16
C TYR A 336 23.81 1.02 6.27
N SER A 337 24.60 1.75 5.49
CA SER A 337 24.11 2.50 4.34
C SER A 337 23.84 1.53 3.18
N MET A 338 22.71 1.66 2.53
CA MET A 338 22.40 0.85 1.35
C MET A 338 23.35 1.15 0.17
N LYS A 339 24.01 2.32 0.18
CA LYS A 339 25.02 2.71 -0.83
C LYS A 339 26.27 1.85 -0.75
N ASP A 340 26.63 1.40 0.47
CA ASP A 340 27.85 0.63 0.73
C ASP A 340 27.65 -0.86 0.48
N LEU A 341 26.41 -1.32 0.40
CA LEU A 341 26.10 -2.72 0.15
C LEU A 341 26.05 -3.03 -1.35
N LYS A 342 26.66 -4.15 -1.74
CA LYS A 342 26.47 -4.72 -3.06
C LYS A 342 25.09 -5.35 -3.13
N LEU A 343 24.22 -4.89 -4.05
CA LEU A 343 22.92 -5.49 -4.28
C LEU A 343 22.93 -6.22 -5.62
N GLU A 344 22.55 -7.50 -5.60
CA GLU A 344 22.51 -8.35 -6.77
C GLU A 344 21.10 -8.91 -6.95
N ALA A 345 20.58 -8.88 -8.18
CA ALA A 345 19.35 -9.54 -8.55
C ALA A 345 19.64 -10.69 -9.52
N THR A 346 18.97 -11.82 -9.33
CA THR A 346 18.97 -12.96 -10.25
C THR A 346 17.56 -13.53 -10.31
N ALA A 347 17.17 -14.06 -11.46
CA ALA A 347 15.91 -14.77 -11.61
C ALA A 347 16.12 -16.12 -12.28
N GLU A 348 15.18 -17.02 -12.03
CA GLU A 348 14.98 -18.28 -12.73
C GLU A 348 13.51 -18.32 -13.15
N ALA A 349 13.23 -18.64 -14.39
CA ALA A 349 11.88 -18.70 -14.92
C ALA A 349 11.55 -20.11 -15.38
N VAL A 350 10.29 -20.50 -15.21
CA VAL A 350 9.74 -21.77 -15.68
C VAL A 350 8.45 -21.47 -16.43
N ILE A 351 8.39 -21.88 -17.70
CA ILE A 351 7.20 -21.79 -18.53
C ILE A 351 6.42 -23.09 -18.38
N GLN A 352 5.28 -22.99 -17.69
CA GLN A 352 4.37 -24.13 -17.60
C GLN A 352 3.69 -24.28 -18.96
N ARG A 353 3.65 -25.52 -19.47
CA ARG A 353 2.97 -25.80 -20.74
C ARG A 353 1.50 -25.41 -20.62
N SER A 354 1.04 -24.60 -21.58
CA SER A 354 -0.33 -24.12 -21.63
C SER A 354 -1.33 -25.22 -21.31
N TYR A 355 -2.34 -24.89 -20.52
CA TYR A 355 -3.55 -25.68 -20.41
C TYR A 355 -4.19 -25.83 -21.79
N HIS A 356 -3.87 -26.90 -22.52
CA HIS A 356 -4.84 -27.45 -23.43
C HIS A 356 -5.82 -28.22 -22.55
N ALA A 357 -6.99 -27.65 -22.34
CA ALA A 357 -8.14 -28.45 -22.06
C ALA A 357 -8.22 -29.43 -23.25
N ASP A 358 -7.77 -30.67 -23.04
CA ASP A 358 -8.17 -31.78 -23.87
C ASP A 358 -9.68 -31.81 -23.80
N GLY A 359 -10.32 -31.41 -24.94
CA GLY A 359 -11.76 -31.31 -25.11
C GLY A 359 -12.46 -32.66 -25.10
#